data_ce30b0b52be6c448bdc12d06a221abce
#
_entry.id   ce30b0b52be6c448bdc12d06a221abce
#
_cell.length_a   1.000
_cell.length_b   1.000
_cell.length_c   1.000
_cell.angle_alpha   90.00
_cell.angle_beta   90.00
_cell.angle_gamma   90.00
#
_symmetry.space_group_name_H-M   'P 1'
#
loop_
_entity.id
_entity.type
_entity.pdbx_description
1 polymer ?
#
loop_
_entity_poly.entity_id
_entity_poly.type
_entity_poly.pdbx_seq_one_letter_code
_entity_poly.pdbx_strand_id
1 'polypeptide(L)'
;MATLFEYTCKKCGYTKSANPKGHDMIMSGELYTYHCEACKEIVDVSYPYGEKPEKIVCPECGSENLKKWNPRTGKCPKCGEELEKTDVVMMVD
;
A
#
# COMPACT_ATOMS: atom_id res chain seq x y z
N MET A 1 1.86 -16.31 -0.92
CA MET A 1 2.91 -15.49 -0.30
C MET A 1 3.04 -14.16 -1.00
N ALA A 2 3.06 -13.09 -0.23
CA ALA A 2 3.26 -11.76 -0.77
C ALA A 2 4.70 -11.32 -0.52
N THR A 3 5.33 -10.72 -1.53
CA THR A 3 6.68 -10.16 -1.41
C THR A 3 6.57 -8.65 -1.41
N LEU A 4 7.02 -8.03 -0.32
CA LEU A 4 7.00 -6.58 -0.17
C LEU A 4 8.42 -6.04 -0.19
N PHE A 5 8.59 -4.91 -0.85
CA PHE A 5 9.85 -4.18 -0.86
C PHE A 5 9.67 -2.88 -0.07
N GLU A 6 10.73 -2.45 0.58
CA GLU A 6 10.70 -1.18 1.27
C GLU A 6 10.97 -0.06 0.27
N TYR A 7 10.13 0.96 0.31
CA TYR A 7 10.29 2.15 -0.51
C TYR A 7 10.44 3.36 0.39
N THR A 8 11.33 4.25 0.03
CA THR A 8 11.61 5.42 0.84
C THR A 8 11.61 6.69 -0.02
N CYS A 9 11.13 7.78 0.57
CA CYS A 9 11.17 9.09 -0.05
C CYS A 9 12.40 9.81 0.47
N LYS A 10 13.33 10.15 -0.42
CA LYS A 10 14.56 10.85 -0.04
C LYS A 10 14.30 12.29 0.42
N LYS A 11 13.20 12.88 -0.01
CA LYS A 11 12.88 14.25 0.28
C LYS A 11 12.33 14.47 1.68
N CYS A 12 11.38 13.61 2.09
CA CYS A 12 10.73 13.77 3.39
C CYS A 12 10.98 12.62 4.36
N GLY A 13 11.66 11.56 3.93
CA GLY A 13 11.98 10.42 4.79
C GLY A 13 10.85 9.43 4.97
N TYR A 14 9.74 9.58 4.25
CA TYR A 14 8.63 8.63 4.33
C TYR A 14 9.07 7.25 3.86
N THR A 15 8.73 6.22 4.62
CA THR A 15 9.10 4.85 4.30
C THR A 15 7.85 3.96 4.36
N LYS A 16 7.71 3.07 3.38
CA LYS A 16 6.57 2.15 3.33
C LYS A 16 6.98 0.86 2.63
N SER A 17 6.56 -0.25 3.20
CA SER A 17 6.72 -1.56 2.55
C SER A 17 5.49 -1.81 1.68
N ALA A 18 5.71 -2.15 0.42
CA ALA A 18 4.63 -2.37 -0.52
C ALA A 18 5.02 -3.35 -1.60
N ASN A 19 4.01 -4.00 -2.19
CA ASN A 19 4.22 -4.84 -3.36
C ASN A 19 4.37 -3.95 -4.60
N PRO A 20 5.34 -4.23 -5.49
CA PRO A 20 5.55 -3.40 -6.69
C PRO A 20 4.33 -3.28 -7.60
N LYS A 21 3.43 -4.25 -7.54
CA LYS A 21 2.20 -4.24 -8.34
C LYS A 21 1.04 -3.56 -7.64
N GLY A 22 1.18 -3.19 -6.36
CA GLY A 22 0.11 -2.63 -5.56
C GLY A 22 -0.96 -3.63 -5.16
N HIS A 23 -0.76 -4.89 -5.49
CA HIS A 23 -1.69 -5.98 -5.23
C HIS A 23 -0.92 -7.28 -5.15
N ASP A 24 -1.28 -8.14 -4.21
CA ASP A 24 -0.71 -9.48 -4.12
C ASP A 24 -1.71 -10.41 -3.46
N MET A 25 -1.40 -11.70 -3.49
CA MET A 25 -2.20 -12.73 -2.87
C MET A 25 -1.45 -13.27 -1.65
N ILE A 26 -2.18 -13.38 -0.54
CA ILE A 26 -1.64 -13.97 0.70
C ILE A 26 -2.43 -15.25 1.00
N MET A 27 -1.97 -16.05 1.96
CA MET A 27 -2.64 -17.31 2.28
C MET A 27 -4.08 -17.12 2.71
N SER A 28 -4.38 -16.05 3.44
CA SER A 28 -5.72 -15.77 3.96
C SER A 28 -6.62 -14.99 3.00
N GLY A 29 -6.10 -14.55 1.85
CA GLY A 29 -6.92 -13.78 0.93
C GLY A 29 -6.11 -12.93 -0.04
N GLU A 30 -6.67 -11.78 -0.39
CA GLU A 30 -6.04 -10.82 -1.29
C GLU A 30 -5.60 -9.58 -0.52
N LEU A 31 -4.48 -9.02 -0.93
CA LEU A 31 -3.91 -7.82 -0.32
C LEU A 31 -3.82 -6.71 -1.37
N TYR A 32 -4.37 -5.56 -1.06
CA TYR A 32 -4.32 -4.38 -1.93
C TYR A 32 -3.71 -3.20 -1.20
N THR A 33 -2.97 -2.39 -1.94
CA THR A 33 -2.36 -1.17 -1.42
C THR A 33 -3.11 0.04 -1.94
N TYR A 34 -3.49 0.94 -1.04
CA TYR A 34 -4.25 2.13 -1.37
C TYR A 34 -3.58 3.38 -0.81
N HIS A 35 -3.85 4.50 -1.48
CA HIS A 35 -3.48 5.82 -0.96
C HIS A 35 -4.73 6.46 -0.37
N CYS A 36 -4.69 6.73 0.93
CA CYS A 36 -5.78 7.44 1.60
C CYS A 36 -5.52 8.94 1.51
N GLU A 37 -6.39 9.66 0.81
CA GLU A 37 -6.24 11.11 0.64
C GLU A 37 -6.58 11.88 1.91
N ALA A 38 -7.41 11.31 2.79
CA ALA A 38 -7.83 11.96 4.01
C ALA A 38 -6.71 12.04 5.04
N CYS A 39 -5.97 10.96 5.25
CA CYS A 39 -4.87 10.94 6.21
C CYS A 39 -3.49 11.03 5.56
N LYS A 40 -3.44 11.08 4.23
CA LYS A 40 -2.19 11.16 3.44
C LYS A 40 -1.22 10.04 3.78
N GLU A 41 -1.74 8.82 3.82
CA GLU A 41 -0.96 7.63 4.12
C GLU A 41 -1.20 6.56 3.05
N ILE A 42 -0.21 5.69 2.90
CA ILE A 42 -0.37 4.49 2.11
C ILE A 42 -0.81 3.39 3.07
N VAL A 43 -1.92 2.73 2.78
CA VAL A 43 -2.48 1.70 3.65
C VAL A 43 -2.67 0.39 2.88
N ASP A 44 -2.56 -0.71 3.58
CA ASP A 44 -2.79 -2.04 3.01
C ASP A 44 -4.13 -2.55 3.52
N VAL A 45 -4.95 -3.04 2.59
CA VAL A 45 -6.25 -3.62 2.91
C VAL A 45 -6.28 -5.05 2.42
N SER A 46 -6.65 -5.98 3.29
CA SER A 46 -6.76 -7.38 2.92
C SER A 46 -8.17 -7.89 3.22
N TYR A 47 -8.61 -8.88 2.43
CA TYR A 47 -9.89 -9.54 2.65
C TYR A 47 -9.81 -10.99 2.14
N PRO A 48 -10.66 -11.88 2.65
CA PRO A 48 -10.66 -13.29 2.23
C PRO A 48 -10.98 -13.45 0.74
N TYR A 49 -10.48 -14.52 0.15
CA TYR A 49 -10.77 -14.83 -1.24
C TYR A 49 -12.28 -14.93 -1.49
N GLY A 50 -12.74 -14.26 -2.53
CA GLY A 50 -14.15 -14.27 -2.90
C GLY A 50 -15.06 -13.45 -2.02
N GLU A 51 -14.54 -12.78 -1.00
CA GLU A 51 -15.32 -11.99 -0.05
C GLU A 51 -14.98 -10.51 -0.09
N LYS A 52 -14.84 -9.96 -1.30
CA LYS A 52 -14.56 -8.55 -1.45
C LYS A 52 -15.67 -7.70 -0.81
N PRO A 53 -15.34 -6.81 0.13
CA PRO A 53 -16.35 -5.96 0.76
C PRO A 53 -16.94 -4.96 -0.23
N GLU A 54 -18.18 -4.54 0.00
CA GLU A 54 -18.83 -3.55 -0.85
C GLU A 54 -18.11 -2.20 -0.79
N LYS A 55 -17.62 -1.86 0.39
CA LYS A 55 -16.88 -0.62 0.61
C LYS A 55 -15.53 -0.92 1.23
N ILE A 56 -14.51 -0.28 0.69
CA ILE A 56 -13.17 -0.36 1.26
C ILE A 56 -12.89 0.99 1.91
N VAL A 57 -12.58 0.97 3.18
CA VAL A 57 -12.28 2.17 3.95
C VAL A 57 -10.89 2.12 4.53
N CYS A 58 -10.32 3.29 4.79
CA CYS A 58 -8.99 3.38 5.40
C CYS A 58 -9.04 2.77 6.80
N PRO A 59 -8.17 1.80 7.11
CA PRO A 59 -8.14 1.20 8.45
C PRO A 59 -7.64 2.15 9.54
N GLU A 60 -7.03 3.27 9.13
CA GLU A 60 -6.51 4.25 10.08
C GLU A 60 -7.51 5.34 10.44
N CYS A 61 -8.21 5.88 9.45
CA CYS A 61 -9.15 6.99 9.68
C CYS A 61 -10.59 6.71 9.29
N GLY A 62 -10.86 5.56 8.66
CA GLY A 62 -12.21 5.19 8.24
C GLY A 62 -12.74 5.91 7.00
N SER A 63 -11.90 6.68 6.32
CA SER A 63 -12.31 7.40 5.12
C SER A 63 -12.56 6.45 3.94
N GLU A 64 -13.53 6.78 3.09
CA GLU A 64 -13.78 6.06 1.85
C GLU A 64 -12.96 6.61 0.68
N ASN A 65 -12.18 7.66 0.90
CA ASN A 65 -11.35 8.30 -0.12
C ASN A 65 -10.05 7.55 -0.37
N LEU A 66 -10.16 6.28 -0.75
CA LEU A 66 -9.01 5.44 -1.08
C LEU A 66 -8.87 5.32 -2.59
N LYS A 67 -7.63 5.45 -3.07
CA LYS A 67 -7.30 5.23 -4.47
C LYS A 67 -6.26 4.12 -4.57
N LYS A 68 -6.38 3.28 -5.58
CA LYS A 68 -5.38 2.25 -5.81
C LYS A 68 -4.02 2.90 -6.02
N TRP A 69 -3.02 2.34 -5.37
CA TRP A 69 -1.68 2.90 -5.40
C TRP A 69 -0.65 1.77 -5.55
N ASN A 70 0.42 2.04 -6.26
CA ASN A 70 1.56 1.13 -6.29
C ASN A 70 2.84 1.96 -6.34
N PRO A 71 3.96 1.42 -5.82
CA PRO A 71 5.19 2.21 -5.69
C PRO A 71 5.91 2.49 -7.00
N ARG A 72 5.54 1.81 -8.09
CA ARG A 72 6.18 2.00 -9.39
C ARG A 72 5.69 3.25 -10.11
N THR A 73 4.41 3.58 -9.92
CA THR A 73 3.78 4.73 -10.57
C THR A 73 3.24 5.73 -9.56
N GLY A 74 3.04 5.29 -8.32
CA GLY A 74 2.59 6.17 -7.25
C GLY A 74 3.72 7.02 -6.69
N LYS A 75 3.34 8.07 -5.98
CA LYS A 75 4.28 9.00 -5.38
C LYS A 75 4.09 9.05 -3.88
N CYS A 76 5.06 9.63 -3.18
CA CYS A 76 4.98 9.80 -1.74
C CYS A 76 3.70 10.55 -1.36
N PRO A 77 2.88 10.00 -0.44
CA PRO A 77 1.64 10.64 -0.04
C PRO A 77 1.85 11.92 0.77
N LYS A 78 3.06 12.13 1.27
CA LYS A 78 3.38 13.29 2.11
C LYS A 78 3.89 14.48 1.32
N CYS A 79 4.74 14.25 0.31
CA CYS A 79 5.36 15.35 -0.43
C CYS A 79 5.17 15.28 -1.94
N GLY A 80 4.64 14.18 -2.47
CA GLY A 80 4.40 14.02 -3.90
C GLY A 80 5.62 13.66 -4.73
N GLU A 81 6.75 13.39 -4.11
CA GLU A 81 7.96 12.98 -4.83
C GLU A 81 7.96 11.46 -5.07
N GLU A 82 8.79 11.01 -6.00
CA GLU A 82 8.90 9.59 -6.28
C GLU A 82 9.59 8.85 -5.14
N LEU A 83 9.14 7.62 -4.90
CA LEU A 83 9.73 6.75 -3.91
C LEU A 83 10.83 5.91 -4.55
N GLU A 84 11.88 5.62 -3.79
CA GLU A 84 12.96 4.73 -4.20
C GLU A 84 12.80 3.36 -3.56
N LYS A 85 13.00 2.33 -4.37
CA LYS A 85 13.03 0.95 -3.88
C LYS A 85 14.38 0.70 -3.20
N THR A 86 14.34 0.20 -1.99
CA THR A 86 15.54 -0.19 -1.26
C THR A 86 15.83 -1.68 -1.47
N ASP A 87 16.93 -2.18 -0.89
CA ASP A 87 17.26 -3.59 -0.96
C ASP A 87 16.55 -4.43 0.11
N VAL A 88 15.73 -3.78 0.94
CA VAL A 88 15.00 -4.47 2.00
C VAL A 88 13.77 -5.15 1.41
N VAL A 89 13.67 -6.46 1.63
CA VAL A 89 12.56 -7.28 1.14
C VAL A 89 11.85 -7.92 2.32
N MET A 90 10.53 -7.81 2.36
CA MET A 90 9.70 -8.45 3.38
C MET A 90 8.78 -9.45 2.72
N MET A 91 8.66 -10.63 3.30
CA MET A 91 7.73 -11.65 2.82
C MET A 91 6.59 -11.79 3.80
N VAL A 92 5.36 -11.77 3.27
CA VAL A 92 4.13 -11.87 4.07
C VAL A 92 3.30 -13.02 3.54
N ASP A 93 2.82 -13.86 4.44
CA ASP A 93 1.90 -14.95 4.09
C ASP A 93 0.46 -14.48 4.02
#